data_88b660c135dfe522af486304d32e66b0
#
_entry.id   88b660c135dfe522af486304d32e66b0
#
_cell.length_a   1.000
_cell.length_b   1.000
_cell.length_c   1.000
_cell.angle_alpha   90.00
_cell.angle_beta   90.00
_cell.angle_gamma   90.00
#
_symmetry.space_group_name_H-M   'P 1'
#
loop_
_entity.id
_entity.type
_entity.pdbx_description
1 polymer ?
#
loop_
_entity_poly.entity_id
_entity_poly.type
_entity_poly.pdbx_seq_one_letter_code
_entity_poly.pdbx_strand_id
1 'polypeptide(L)'
;YSQRDKKGFTQKTNMPNFTNYENQFCQNWLTENGWKGPSQKIVLFHIRDSLYLDKISKKNSFSPLDFSYHKFRDSNIDDFLDSIEWVLNKDAFVIRTGKLARERANIKSKFFLDYPFLKSRHDILDIWLFAKSDLVISTASGIDEISAAYRVPRLYVNLLPLIDTPSWTKS
;
A
#
# COMPACT_ATOMS: atom_id res chain seq x y z
N TYR A 1 -11.58 -0.54 -25.94
CA TYR A 1 -12.26 -1.12 -24.77
C TYR A 1 -11.67 -2.49 -24.52
N SER A 2 -10.80 -2.67 -23.50
CA SER A 2 -10.39 -3.99 -23.11
C SER A 2 -11.61 -4.72 -22.52
N GLN A 3 -11.98 -5.85 -23.09
CA GLN A 3 -12.91 -6.76 -22.46
C GLN A 3 -12.17 -7.40 -21.26
N ARG A 4 -12.11 -6.68 -20.16
CA ARG A 4 -11.61 -7.26 -18.91
C ARG A 4 -12.58 -8.35 -18.51
N ASP A 5 -12.07 -9.54 -18.25
CA ASP A 5 -12.88 -10.70 -17.86
C ASP A 5 -13.60 -10.42 -16.53
N LYS A 6 -14.85 -9.96 -16.64
CA LYS A 6 -15.71 -9.67 -15.50
C LYS A 6 -16.02 -10.91 -14.65
N LYS A 7 -15.91 -12.10 -15.22
CA LYS A 7 -16.21 -13.37 -14.53
C LYS A 7 -15.06 -13.78 -13.59
N GLY A 8 -13.80 -13.54 -13.97
CA GLY A 8 -12.64 -13.89 -13.15
C GLY A 8 -12.60 -13.19 -11.80
N PHE A 9 -13.05 -11.95 -11.71
CA PHE A 9 -13.08 -11.19 -10.46
C PHE A 9 -14.21 -11.55 -9.50
N THR A 10 -15.28 -12.17 -9.99
CA THR A 10 -16.43 -12.61 -9.17
C THR A 10 -16.27 -14.03 -8.65
N GLN A 11 -15.39 -14.84 -9.24
CA GLN A 11 -15.07 -16.17 -8.77
C GLN A 11 -14.12 -16.11 -7.57
N LYS A 12 -14.28 -17.02 -6.60
CA LYS A 12 -13.27 -17.27 -5.57
C LYS A 12 -11.99 -17.76 -6.25
N THR A 13 -11.08 -16.85 -6.56
CA THR A 13 -9.74 -17.23 -6.95
C THR A 13 -9.05 -17.80 -5.71
N ASN A 14 -8.52 -19.01 -5.81
CA ASN A 14 -7.62 -19.54 -4.78
C ASN A 14 -6.31 -18.73 -4.85
N MET A 15 -6.26 -17.64 -4.10
CA MET A 15 -5.02 -16.89 -3.95
C MET A 15 -3.99 -17.75 -3.22
N PRO A 16 -2.72 -17.68 -3.61
CA PRO A 16 -1.65 -18.36 -2.88
C PRO A 16 -1.70 -18.04 -1.39
N ASN A 17 -1.68 -19.06 -0.55
CA ASN A 17 -1.58 -18.87 0.88
C ASN A 17 -0.11 -18.67 1.26
N PHE A 18 0.11 -17.76 2.20
CA PHE A 18 1.41 -17.67 2.86
C PHE A 18 1.64 -18.92 3.70
N THR A 19 2.85 -19.41 3.70
CA THR A 19 3.26 -20.51 4.58
C THR A 19 3.18 -20.10 6.05
N ASN A 20 3.15 -21.06 6.94
CA ASN A 20 3.17 -20.79 8.38
C ASN A 20 4.44 -19.99 8.78
N TYR A 21 5.56 -20.31 8.17
CA TYR A 21 6.83 -19.60 8.39
C TYR A 21 6.73 -18.12 7.97
N GLU A 22 6.21 -17.84 6.77
CA GLU A 22 6.06 -16.46 6.28
C GLU A 22 5.09 -15.66 7.15
N ASN A 23 3.97 -16.25 7.54
CA ASN A 23 3.02 -15.61 8.44
C ASN A 23 3.67 -15.28 9.79
N GLN A 24 4.37 -16.24 10.40
CA GLN A 24 5.04 -16.04 11.67
C GLN A 24 6.14 -14.98 11.58
N PHE A 25 6.94 -15.02 10.52
CA PHE A 25 7.98 -14.01 10.26
C PHE A 25 7.38 -12.61 10.21
N CYS A 26 6.31 -12.40 9.43
CA CYS A 26 5.70 -11.09 9.26
C CYS A 26 5.02 -10.61 10.55
N GLN A 27 4.36 -11.50 11.29
CA GLN A 27 3.72 -11.16 12.57
C GLN A 27 4.76 -10.82 13.66
N ASN A 28 5.85 -11.56 13.75
CA ASN A 28 6.95 -11.27 14.68
C ASN A 28 7.54 -9.89 14.36
N TRP A 29 7.83 -9.65 13.08
CA TRP A 29 8.34 -8.36 12.64
C TRP A 29 7.41 -7.19 13.02
N LEU A 30 6.09 -7.33 12.83
CA LEU A 30 5.11 -6.32 13.25
C LEU A 30 5.13 -6.10 14.75
N THR A 31 5.18 -7.17 15.55
CA THR A 31 5.20 -7.11 17.02
C THR A 31 6.47 -6.41 17.52
N GLU A 32 7.62 -6.72 16.93
CA GLU A 32 8.89 -6.06 17.22
C GLU A 32 8.87 -4.56 16.90
N ASN A 33 8.01 -4.17 15.96
CA ASN A 33 7.81 -2.78 15.55
C ASN A 33 6.59 -2.10 16.21
N GLY A 34 5.99 -2.72 17.25
CA GLY A 34 5.00 -2.08 18.10
C GLY A 34 3.54 -2.47 17.88
N TRP A 35 3.25 -3.40 16.97
CA TRP A 35 1.90 -3.95 16.81
C TRP A 35 1.51 -4.82 18.02
N LYS A 36 0.30 -4.61 18.55
CA LYS A 36 -0.19 -5.31 19.74
C LYS A 36 -0.70 -6.74 19.47
N GLY A 37 -0.71 -7.18 18.21
CA GLY A 37 -1.24 -8.47 17.81
C GLY A 37 -2.62 -8.41 17.15
N PRO A 38 -3.25 -9.57 16.88
CA PRO A 38 -4.43 -9.69 15.99
C PRO A 38 -5.67 -8.89 16.40
N SER A 39 -5.77 -8.44 17.66
CA SER A 39 -6.85 -7.56 18.11
C SER A 39 -6.71 -6.11 17.62
N GLN A 40 -5.51 -5.69 17.27
CA GLN A 40 -5.24 -4.35 16.75
C GLN A 40 -5.29 -4.34 15.23
N LYS A 41 -6.17 -3.50 14.68
CA LYS A 41 -6.33 -3.34 13.22
C LYS A 41 -5.09 -2.76 12.57
N ILE A 42 -4.75 -3.27 11.39
CA ILE A 42 -3.64 -2.77 10.57
C ILE A 42 -4.22 -1.95 9.42
N VAL A 43 -3.86 -0.67 9.35
CA VAL A 43 -4.25 0.24 8.28
C VAL A 43 -3.02 0.70 7.51
N LEU A 44 -3.03 0.48 6.20
CA LEU A 44 -1.95 0.92 5.33
C LEU A 44 -2.29 2.27 4.69
N PHE A 45 -1.32 3.17 4.68
CA PHE A 45 -1.31 4.37 3.84
C PHE A 45 -0.26 4.19 2.74
N HIS A 46 -0.73 3.98 1.52
CA HIS A 46 0.14 3.89 0.35
C HIS A 46 0.04 5.18 -0.46
N ILE A 47 0.91 6.10 -0.13
CA ILE A 47 0.95 7.45 -0.71
C ILE A 47 2.09 7.48 -1.71
N ARG A 48 1.72 7.62 -2.97
CA ARG A 48 2.68 7.67 -4.07
C ARG A 48 3.37 9.02 -4.12
N ASP A 49 4.69 9.00 -4.18
CA ASP A 49 5.50 10.13 -4.63
C ASP A 49 6.33 9.75 -5.88
N SER A 50 6.90 10.73 -6.57
CA SER A 50 7.62 10.49 -7.82
C SER A 50 8.99 9.83 -7.63
N LEU A 51 9.55 9.77 -6.42
CA LEU A 51 10.96 9.39 -6.19
C LEU A 51 11.32 8.02 -6.77
N TYR A 52 10.42 7.04 -6.64
CA TYR A 52 10.65 5.70 -7.17
C TYR A 52 10.79 5.70 -8.70
N LEU A 53 9.86 6.37 -9.39
CA LEU A 53 9.88 6.47 -10.85
C LEU A 53 11.05 7.31 -11.36
N ASP A 54 11.37 8.41 -10.68
CA ASP A 54 12.51 9.28 -10.99
C ASP A 54 13.83 8.49 -10.94
N LYS A 55 13.96 7.56 -9.95
CA LYS A 55 15.16 6.72 -9.86
C LYS A 55 15.23 5.64 -10.95
N ILE A 56 14.09 5.04 -11.32
CA ILE A 56 14.05 4.03 -12.39
C ILE A 56 14.31 4.68 -13.74
N SER A 57 13.71 5.82 -14.03
CA SER A 57 13.92 6.58 -15.25
C SER A 57 15.39 6.91 -15.47
N LYS A 58 16.11 7.31 -14.42
CA LYS A 58 17.54 7.62 -14.49
C LYS A 58 18.44 6.38 -14.66
N LYS A 59 17.99 5.19 -14.25
CA LYS A 59 18.78 3.95 -14.42
C LYS A 59 18.75 3.39 -15.84
N ASN A 60 17.74 3.69 -16.64
CA ASN A 60 17.62 3.24 -18.02
C ASN A 60 18.37 4.20 -18.96
N SER A 61 19.67 3.94 -19.12
CA SER A 61 20.57 4.74 -19.97
C SER A 61 20.21 4.70 -21.46
N PHE A 62 19.43 3.71 -21.94
CA PHE A 62 19.12 3.52 -23.35
C PHE A 62 17.85 4.24 -23.84
N SER A 63 16.91 4.53 -22.96
CA SER A 63 15.74 5.36 -23.24
C SER A 63 15.14 5.81 -21.91
N PRO A 64 15.28 7.09 -21.54
CA PRO A 64 14.63 7.58 -20.34
C PRO A 64 13.11 7.44 -20.54
N LEU A 65 12.50 6.55 -19.73
CA LEU A 65 11.05 6.39 -19.74
C LEU A 65 10.43 7.66 -19.17
N ASP A 66 9.60 8.31 -19.96
CA ASP A 66 8.84 9.46 -19.49
C ASP A 66 7.62 8.98 -18.69
N PHE A 67 7.68 9.18 -17.38
CA PHE A 67 6.58 8.91 -16.43
C PHE A 67 5.81 10.17 -16.05
N SER A 68 6.01 11.30 -16.76
CA SER A 68 5.37 12.59 -16.45
C SER A 68 3.84 12.52 -16.46
N TYR A 69 3.28 11.64 -17.28
CA TYR A 69 1.83 11.37 -17.36
C TYR A 69 1.25 10.74 -16.09
N HIS A 70 2.08 10.37 -15.11
CA HIS A 70 1.63 9.88 -13.82
C HIS A 70 1.67 10.92 -12.69
N LYS A 71 2.22 12.11 -12.94
CA LYS A 71 2.44 13.15 -11.90
C LYS A 71 1.15 13.58 -11.19
N PHE A 72 0.02 13.55 -11.86
CA PHE A 72 -1.26 13.92 -11.26
C PHE A 72 -1.69 13.02 -10.10
N ARG A 73 -1.07 11.83 -9.93
CA ARG A 73 -1.31 10.90 -8.81
C ARG A 73 -0.30 11.05 -7.69
N ASP A 74 0.76 11.83 -7.89
CA ASP A 74 1.74 12.06 -6.84
C ASP A 74 1.11 12.95 -5.77
N SER A 75 1.37 12.62 -4.52
CA SER A 75 0.77 13.27 -3.36
C SER A 75 1.84 13.52 -2.31
N ASN A 76 1.65 14.58 -1.52
CA ASN A 76 2.51 14.86 -0.38
C ASN A 76 2.03 14.08 0.84
N ILE A 77 2.96 13.56 1.64
CA ILE A 77 2.64 12.91 2.92
C ILE A 77 1.94 13.86 3.88
N ASP A 78 2.27 15.14 3.83
CA ASP A 78 1.70 16.15 4.73
C ASP A 78 0.19 16.32 4.54
N ASP A 79 -0.33 16.07 3.34
CA ASP A 79 -1.78 16.10 3.06
C ASP A 79 -2.56 14.98 3.77
N PHE A 80 -1.87 13.98 4.33
CA PHE A 80 -2.44 12.81 4.96
C PHE A 80 -2.23 12.75 6.47
N LEU A 81 -1.47 13.69 7.07
CA LEU A 81 -1.11 13.64 8.50
C LEU A 81 -2.34 13.59 9.38
N ASP A 82 -3.32 14.46 9.17
CA ASP A 82 -4.57 14.51 9.95
C ASP A 82 -5.35 13.18 9.83
N SER A 83 -5.39 12.59 8.63
CA SER A 83 -6.05 11.31 8.40
C SER A 83 -5.33 10.17 9.12
N ILE A 84 -4.00 10.18 9.11
CA ILE A 84 -3.18 9.20 9.82
C ILE A 84 -3.42 9.32 11.33
N GLU A 85 -3.39 10.54 11.88
CA GLU A 85 -3.66 10.79 13.31
C GLU A 85 -5.08 10.37 13.70
N TRP A 86 -6.07 10.65 12.85
CA TRP A 86 -7.44 10.22 13.09
C TRP A 86 -7.55 8.69 13.17
N VAL A 87 -6.88 7.96 12.29
CA VAL A 87 -6.86 6.49 12.30
C VAL A 87 -6.12 5.96 13.53
N LEU A 88 -5.00 6.57 13.92
CA LEU A 88 -4.25 6.23 15.14
C LEU A 88 -5.12 6.39 16.39
N ASN A 89 -5.96 7.42 16.44
CA ASN A 89 -6.90 7.67 17.54
C ASN A 89 -8.04 6.62 17.63
N LYS A 90 -8.15 5.71 16.64
CA LYS A 90 -9.01 4.52 16.67
C LYS A 90 -8.28 3.25 17.14
N ASP A 91 -7.12 3.40 17.79
CA ASP A 91 -6.25 2.32 18.26
C ASP A 91 -5.75 1.38 17.14
N ALA A 92 -5.71 1.87 15.90
CA ALA A 92 -5.14 1.12 14.79
C ALA A 92 -3.61 1.19 14.78
N PHE A 93 -2.99 0.16 14.21
CA PHE A 93 -1.57 0.18 13.84
C PHE A 93 -1.46 0.69 12.41
N VAL A 94 -0.83 1.82 12.21
CA VAL A 94 -0.78 2.50 10.92
C VAL A 94 0.61 2.34 10.30
N ILE A 95 0.65 1.92 9.05
CA ILE A 95 1.90 1.76 8.31
C ILE A 95 1.81 2.60 7.03
N ARG A 96 2.66 3.61 6.90
CA ARG A 96 2.93 4.20 5.60
C ARG A 96 3.81 3.25 4.82
N THR A 97 3.31 2.77 3.68
CA THR A 97 4.02 1.81 2.82
C THR A 97 4.71 2.50 1.64
N GLY A 98 5.63 1.79 1.02
CA GLY A 98 6.35 2.24 -0.17
C GLY A 98 7.79 1.74 -0.18
N LYS A 99 8.37 1.61 -1.38
CA LYS A 99 9.77 1.19 -1.52
C LYS A 99 10.73 2.34 -1.25
N LEU A 100 10.35 3.53 -1.65
CA LEU A 100 11.09 4.78 -1.45
C LEU A 100 10.09 5.90 -1.15
N ALA A 101 10.51 6.89 -0.37
CA ALA A 101 9.77 8.12 -0.14
C ALA A 101 10.76 9.28 0.00
N ARG A 102 10.34 10.49 -0.41
CA ARG A 102 11.18 11.69 -0.35
C ARG A 102 11.38 12.14 1.08
N GLU A 103 10.30 12.22 1.82
CA GLU A 103 10.25 12.82 3.15
C GLU A 103 9.62 11.87 4.15
N ARG A 104 10.05 12.00 5.41
CA ARG A 104 9.45 11.28 6.54
C ARG A 104 8.13 11.93 6.91
N ALA A 105 7.18 11.12 7.35
CA ALA A 105 5.98 11.64 7.99
C ALA A 105 6.32 12.20 9.38
N ASN A 106 5.85 13.41 9.70
CA ASN A 106 6.02 14.01 11.01
C ASN A 106 4.96 13.50 12.00
N ILE A 107 4.95 12.20 12.23
CA ILE A 107 4.02 11.52 13.17
C ILE A 107 4.82 10.95 14.34
N LYS A 108 4.44 11.34 15.57
CA LYS A 108 5.05 10.84 16.81
C LYS A 108 4.09 9.85 17.49
N SER A 109 4.09 8.62 17.04
CA SER A 109 3.30 7.56 17.66
C SER A 109 4.03 6.23 17.58
N LYS A 110 4.00 5.45 18.67
CA LYS A 110 4.53 4.08 18.68
C LYS A 110 3.72 3.09 17.84
N PHE A 111 2.54 3.50 17.40
CA PHE A 111 1.64 2.72 16.53
C PHE A 111 1.67 3.19 15.08
N PHE A 112 2.65 4.04 14.73
CA PHE A 112 2.89 4.47 13.37
C PHE A 112 4.25 3.98 12.89
N LEU A 113 4.29 3.35 11.72
CA LEU A 113 5.52 2.97 11.03
C LEU A 113 5.65 3.71 9.71
N ASP A 114 6.75 4.45 9.56
CA ASP A 114 7.17 5.03 8.29
C ASP A 114 8.08 4.00 7.55
N TYR A 115 7.45 2.97 7.01
CA TYR A 115 8.10 1.78 6.47
C TYR A 115 9.17 2.06 5.40
N PRO A 116 9.01 3.04 4.47
CA PRO A 116 10.06 3.35 3.49
C PRO A 116 11.43 3.66 4.07
N PHE A 117 11.48 4.09 5.33
CA PHE A 117 12.71 4.52 6.02
C PHE A 117 13.27 3.48 7.00
N LEU A 118 12.68 2.31 7.08
CA LEU A 118 13.16 1.24 7.94
C LEU A 118 14.26 0.42 7.23
N LYS A 119 15.29 0.04 7.99
CA LYS A 119 16.34 -0.85 7.49
C LYS A 119 15.91 -2.33 7.47
N SER A 120 14.94 -2.67 8.31
CA SER A 120 14.43 -4.05 8.48
C SER A 120 13.36 -4.43 7.45
N ARG A 121 13.28 -3.72 6.33
CA ARG A 121 12.36 -4.04 5.24
C ARG A 121 12.73 -5.36 4.58
N HIS A 122 11.70 -6.08 4.14
CA HIS A 122 11.87 -7.34 3.43
C HIS A 122 10.78 -7.48 2.36
N ASP A 123 11.10 -8.04 1.19
CA ASP A 123 10.17 -8.13 0.05
C ASP A 123 8.88 -8.90 0.39
N ILE A 124 8.96 -9.91 1.27
CA ILE A 124 7.77 -10.63 1.72
C ILE A 124 6.81 -9.73 2.51
N LEU A 125 7.33 -8.77 3.28
CA LEU A 125 6.51 -7.80 4.01
C LEU A 125 5.75 -6.88 3.06
N ASP A 126 6.37 -6.47 1.94
CA ASP A 126 5.70 -5.64 0.95
C ASP A 126 4.44 -6.32 0.42
N ILE A 127 4.46 -7.64 0.23
CA ILE A 127 3.30 -8.43 -0.25
C ILE A 127 2.34 -8.75 0.90
N TRP A 128 2.87 -9.24 2.01
CA TRP A 128 2.08 -9.71 3.14
C TRP A 128 1.23 -8.60 3.77
N LEU A 129 1.79 -7.40 3.91
CA LEU A 129 1.08 -6.24 4.47
C LEU A 129 -0.17 -5.92 3.65
N PHE A 130 -0.06 -5.83 2.31
CA PHE A 130 -1.20 -5.58 1.44
C PHE A 130 -2.21 -6.71 1.39
N ALA A 131 -1.78 -7.95 1.65
CA ALA A 131 -2.65 -9.12 1.66
C ALA A 131 -3.38 -9.35 3.00
N LYS A 132 -2.86 -8.80 4.11
CA LYS A 132 -3.30 -9.12 5.48
C LYS A 132 -3.73 -7.92 6.30
N SER A 133 -3.62 -6.70 5.76
CA SER A 133 -4.16 -5.51 6.43
C SER A 133 -5.69 -5.50 6.46
N ASP A 134 -6.25 -4.70 7.37
CA ASP A 134 -7.70 -4.53 7.49
C ASP A 134 -8.25 -3.45 6.54
N LEU A 135 -7.41 -2.49 6.15
CA LEU A 135 -7.75 -1.41 5.22
C LEU A 135 -6.50 -0.89 4.53
N VAL A 136 -6.62 -0.59 3.25
CA VAL A 136 -5.59 0.14 2.48
C VAL A 136 -6.17 1.47 1.99
N ILE A 137 -5.52 2.56 2.38
CA ILE A 137 -5.78 3.91 1.86
C ILE A 137 -4.66 4.22 0.87
N SER A 138 -5.00 4.43 -0.40
CA SER A 138 -4.01 4.52 -1.47
C SER A 138 -4.31 5.63 -2.47
N THR A 139 -3.24 6.21 -3.02
CA THR A 139 -3.31 7.12 -4.17
C THR A 139 -3.16 6.39 -5.51
N ALA A 140 -3.56 5.15 -5.55
CA ALA A 140 -3.56 4.23 -6.69
C ALA A 140 -2.16 3.88 -7.24
N SER A 141 -1.74 2.66 -7.04
CA SER A 141 -0.49 2.11 -7.58
C SER A 141 -0.61 0.62 -7.88
N GLY A 142 0.36 0.07 -8.61
CA GLY A 142 0.33 -1.34 -9.00
C GLY A 142 0.31 -2.33 -7.83
N ILE A 143 0.87 -1.98 -6.68
CA ILE A 143 0.90 -2.86 -5.50
C ILE A 143 -0.48 -3.04 -4.87
N ASP A 144 -1.42 -2.12 -5.10
CA ASP A 144 -2.78 -2.19 -4.58
C ASP A 144 -3.55 -3.41 -5.14
N GLU A 145 -3.11 -3.94 -6.28
CA GLU A 145 -3.70 -5.13 -6.88
C GLU A 145 -3.53 -6.37 -5.98
N ILE A 146 -2.51 -6.39 -5.13
CA ILE A 146 -2.37 -7.44 -4.11
C ILE A 146 -3.56 -7.39 -3.15
N SER A 147 -3.90 -6.21 -2.63
CA SER A 147 -5.07 -6.04 -1.76
C SER A 147 -6.37 -6.40 -2.47
N ALA A 148 -6.50 -6.06 -3.77
CA ALA A 148 -7.65 -6.48 -4.57
C ALA A 148 -7.77 -8.00 -4.62
N ALA A 149 -6.67 -8.68 -4.92
CA ALA A 149 -6.60 -10.12 -5.07
C ALA A 149 -6.97 -10.84 -3.76
N TYR A 150 -6.49 -10.32 -2.62
CA TYR A 150 -6.80 -10.86 -1.29
C TYR A 150 -8.09 -10.30 -0.67
N ARG A 151 -8.83 -9.46 -1.42
CA ARG A 151 -10.12 -8.85 -1.00
C ARG A 151 -10.01 -7.99 0.26
N VAL A 152 -8.88 -7.35 0.46
CA VAL A 152 -8.71 -6.34 1.49
C VAL A 152 -9.46 -5.07 1.07
N PRO A 153 -10.27 -4.46 1.95
CA PRO A 153 -10.93 -3.19 1.68
C PRO A 153 -9.93 -2.10 1.28
N ARG A 154 -10.29 -1.31 0.25
CA ARG A 154 -9.44 -0.24 -0.26
C ARG A 154 -10.23 1.06 -0.35
N LEU A 155 -9.61 2.15 0.11
CA LEU A 155 -10.05 3.51 -0.11
C LEU A 155 -9.05 4.20 -1.05
N TYR A 156 -9.51 4.57 -2.23
CA TYR A 156 -8.69 5.35 -3.16
C TYR A 156 -8.87 6.85 -2.96
N VAL A 157 -7.75 7.55 -2.89
CA VAL A 157 -7.67 9.01 -2.84
C VAL A 157 -6.88 9.47 -4.05
N ASN A 158 -7.31 10.55 -4.70
CA ASN A 158 -6.69 11.07 -5.94
C ASN A 158 -6.66 10.05 -7.09
N LEU A 159 -7.66 9.16 -7.16
CA LEU A 159 -7.78 8.20 -8.26
C LEU A 159 -8.33 8.90 -9.51
N LEU A 160 -7.47 9.21 -10.44
CA LEU A 160 -7.78 9.80 -11.73
C LEU A 160 -7.02 9.07 -12.86
N PRO A 161 -7.56 8.98 -14.07
CA PRO A 161 -8.95 9.30 -14.43
C PRO A 161 -9.95 8.27 -13.88
N LEU A 162 -11.19 8.70 -13.63
CA LEU A 162 -12.24 7.82 -13.06
C LEU A 162 -12.59 6.63 -13.96
N ILE A 163 -12.29 6.70 -15.25
CA ILE A 163 -12.47 5.58 -16.18
C ILE A 163 -11.63 4.35 -15.82
N ASP A 164 -10.53 4.54 -15.09
CA ASP A 164 -9.67 3.46 -14.62
C ASP A 164 -10.15 2.86 -13.28
N THR A 165 -11.24 3.40 -12.72
CA THR A 165 -11.81 2.87 -11.48
C THR A 165 -12.30 1.44 -11.70
N PRO A 166 -11.87 0.48 -10.87
CA PRO A 166 -12.39 -0.88 -10.94
C PRO A 166 -13.89 -0.89 -10.61
N SER A 167 -14.72 -1.11 -11.62
CA SER A 167 -16.20 -1.07 -11.49
C SER A 167 -16.86 -2.46 -11.55
N TRP A 168 -16.08 -3.52 -11.49
CA TRP A 168 -16.56 -4.90 -11.62
C TRP A 168 -16.94 -5.57 -10.29
N THR A 169 -16.83 -4.89 -9.18
CA THR A 169 -17.36 -5.40 -7.92
C THR A 169 -18.86 -5.15 -7.89
N LYS A 170 -19.66 -6.22 -7.75
CA LYS A 170 -21.07 -6.04 -7.39
C LYS A 170 -21.11 -5.40 -6.02
N SER A 171 -21.67 -4.20 -5.94
CA SER A 171 -22.10 -3.56 -4.70
C SER A 171 -23.14 -4.43 -4.01
#